data_0a4e8e91b38d5c4cc2c30b04b972ef5f
#
_entry.id   0a4e8e91b38d5c4cc2c30b04b972ef5f
#
_cell.length_a   1.000
_cell.length_b   1.000
_cell.length_c   1.000
_cell.angle_alpha   90.00
_cell.angle_beta   90.00
_cell.angle_gamma   90.00
#
_symmetry.space_group_name_H-M   'P 1'
#
loop_
_entity.id
_entity.type
_entity.pdbx_description
1 polymer ?
#
loop_
_entity_poly.entity_id
_entity_poly.type
_entity_poly.pdbx_seq_one_letter_code
_entity_poly.pdbx_strand_id
1 'polypeptide(L)'
;MQRCLEKGREIQKLALADIIIKHLPSLIEDPYGNYLVQNVLKLNNASRNDEIFKMIAKDFIRLSQLKFSSNVIEKCLESKQTDSQIDMILKGIHKEDDRTILKELGKQALVKQVRLSFIVDKLLFHQFGNYGNFFN
;
A
#
# COMPACT_ATOMS: atom_id res chain seq x y z
N MET A 1 17.80 10.85 -6.48
CA MET A 1 16.84 9.80 -6.87
C MET A 1 15.43 10.34 -7.07
N GLN A 2 14.86 10.99 -6.08
CA GLN A 2 13.49 11.53 -6.18
C GLN A 2 13.30 12.46 -7.36
N ARG A 3 14.28 13.33 -7.62
CA ARG A 3 14.26 14.29 -8.72
C ARG A 3 14.24 13.60 -10.10
N CYS A 4 14.93 12.47 -10.25
CA CYS A 4 14.91 11.67 -11.48
C CYS A 4 13.53 11.05 -11.73
N LEU A 5 12.85 10.61 -10.68
CA LEU A 5 11.49 10.06 -10.79
C LEU A 5 10.48 11.13 -11.21
N GLU A 6 10.69 12.39 -10.83
CA GLU A 6 9.78 13.47 -11.16
C GLU A 6 10.05 14.08 -12.54
N LYS A 7 11.33 14.22 -12.93
CA LYS A 7 11.75 14.99 -14.11
C LYS A 7 12.51 14.21 -15.18
N GLY A 8 12.82 12.91 -14.93
CA GLY A 8 13.55 12.09 -15.89
C GLY A 8 12.69 11.66 -17.09
N ARG A 9 13.35 11.13 -18.12
CA ARG A 9 12.67 10.48 -19.25
C ARG A 9 11.99 9.19 -18.78
N GLU A 10 10.95 8.75 -19.47
CA GLU A 10 10.18 7.54 -19.08
C GLU A 10 11.09 6.30 -18.89
N ILE A 11 12.04 6.08 -19.80
CA ILE A 11 12.99 4.94 -19.68
C ILE A 11 13.82 5.06 -18.42
N GLN A 12 14.30 6.27 -18.09
CA GLN A 12 15.09 6.51 -16.88
C GLN A 12 14.26 6.33 -15.61
N LYS A 13 13.01 6.80 -15.63
CA LYS A 13 12.07 6.63 -14.52
C LYS A 13 11.80 5.16 -14.24
N LEU A 14 11.56 4.37 -15.29
CA LEU A 14 11.28 2.94 -15.14
C LEU A 14 12.51 2.18 -14.67
N ALA A 15 13.70 2.50 -15.17
CA ALA A 15 14.96 1.89 -14.71
C ALA A 15 15.20 2.18 -13.22
N LEU A 16 14.96 3.42 -12.80
CA LEU A 16 15.10 3.79 -11.39
C LEU A 16 14.03 3.12 -10.52
N ALA A 17 12.81 3.01 -11.01
CA ALA A 17 11.74 2.28 -10.34
C ALA A 17 12.13 0.82 -10.09
N ASP A 18 12.75 0.16 -11.05
CA ASP A 18 13.21 -1.23 -10.90
C ASP A 18 14.27 -1.36 -9.80
N ILE A 19 15.17 -0.39 -9.69
CA ILE A 19 16.17 -0.36 -8.61
C ILE A 19 15.49 -0.19 -7.26
N ILE A 20 14.53 0.71 -7.15
CA ILE A 20 13.77 0.95 -5.92
C ILE A 20 13.01 -0.31 -5.51
N ILE A 21 12.35 -0.98 -6.44
CA ILE A 21 11.62 -2.22 -6.19
C ILE A 21 12.54 -3.33 -5.70
N LYS A 22 13.74 -3.42 -6.25
CA LYS A 22 14.74 -4.39 -5.81
C LYS A 22 15.12 -4.21 -4.34
N HIS A 23 15.11 -2.98 -3.84
CA HIS A 23 15.43 -2.64 -2.45
C HIS A 23 14.21 -2.30 -1.61
N LEU A 24 13.03 -2.68 -2.08
CA LEU A 24 11.74 -2.32 -1.49
C LEU A 24 11.61 -2.63 0.01
N PRO A 25 12.04 -3.83 0.50
CA PRO A 25 11.87 -4.14 1.92
C PRO A 25 12.55 -3.16 2.88
N SER A 26 13.73 -2.67 2.52
CA SER A 26 14.44 -1.69 3.34
C SER A 26 13.94 -0.27 3.12
N LEU A 27 13.56 0.08 1.90
CA LEU A 27 13.13 1.43 1.57
C LEU A 27 11.75 1.77 2.13
N ILE A 28 10.85 0.80 2.17
CA ILE A 28 9.46 1.06 2.60
C ILE A 28 9.38 1.48 4.07
N GLU A 29 10.30 1.02 4.90
CA GLU A 29 10.34 1.34 6.33
C GLU A 29 11.33 2.48 6.66
N ASP A 30 12.00 3.02 5.66
CA ASP A 30 13.01 4.08 5.84
C ASP A 30 12.36 5.46 5.84
N PRO A 31 12.83 6.41 6.71
CA PRO A 31 12.26 7.77 6.78
C PRO A 31 12.30 8.53 5.46
N TYR A 32 13.30 8.26 4.63
CA TYR A 32 13.47 8.89 3.31
C TYR A 32 13.06 7.96 2.17
N GLY A 33 13.35 6.67 2.31
CA GLY A 33 13.08 5.66 1.29
C GLY A 33 11.60 5.49 0.99
N ASN A 34 10.72 5.67 1.97
CA ASN A 34 9.29 5.55 1.76
C ASN A 34 8.77 6.55 0.71
N TYR A 35 9.37 7.73 0.60
CA TYR A 35 9.00 8.70 -0.43
C TYR A 35 9.40 8.25 -1.84
N LEU A 36 10.53 7.54 -1.96
CA LEU A 36 10.94 6.96 -3.24
C LEU A 36 9.92 5.93 -3.72
N VAL A 37 9.45 5.08 -2.81
CA VAL A 37 8.42 4.08 -3.12
C VAL A 37 7.12 4.77 -3.54
N GLN A 38 6.69 5.80 -2.82
CA GLN A 38 5.51 6.58 -3.19
C GLN A 38 5.63 7.21 -4.59
N ASN A 39 6.83 7.67 -4.96
CA ASN A 39 7.06 8.24 -6.28
C ASN A 39 7.00 7.19 -7.39
N VAL A 40 7.40 5.95 -7.12
CA VAL A 40 7.19 4.85 -8.07
C VAL A 40 5.69 4.63 -8.31
N LEU A 41 4.89 4.65 -7.26
CA LEU A 41 3.42 4.53 -7.39
C LEU A 41 2.82 5.63 -8.26
N LYS A 42 3.36 6.84 -8.21
CA LYS A 42 2.90 7.97 -9.05
C LYS A 42 3.15 7.78 -10.54
N LEU A 43 4.06 6.89 -10.93
CA LEU A 43 4.31 6.58 -12.33
C LEU A 43 3.16 5.81 -12.98
N ASN A 44 2.26 5.26 -12.20
CA ASN A 44 1.09 4.50 -12.66
C ASN A 44 1.44 3.32 -13.57
N ASN A 45 2.60 2.71 -13.38
CA ASN A 45 2.99 1.52 -14.11
C ASN A 45 2.46 0.28 -13.41
N ALA A 46 1.51 -0.42 -14.03
CA ALA A 46 0.81 -1.54 -13.42
C ALA A 46 1.76 -2.67 -12.99
N SER A 47 2.73 -3.03 -13.82
CA SER A 47 3.67 -4.11 -13.53
C SER A 47 4.51 -3.82 -12.29
N ARG A 48 5.01 -2.59 -12.17
CA ARG A 48 5.83 -2.17 -11.02
C ARG A 48 4.99 -1.98 -9.78
N ASN A 49 3.80 -1.44 -9.93
CA ASN A 49 2.86 -1.31 -8.82
C ASN A 49 2.46 -2.69 -8.26
N ASP A 50 2.29 -3.69 -9.12
CA ASP A 50 2.01 -5.07 -8.68
C ASP A 50 3.09 -5.61 -7.74
N GLU A 51 4.35 -5.32 -8.00
CA GLU A 51 5.46 -5.74 -7.11
C GLU A 51 5.36 -5.08 -5.73
N ILE A 52 5.00 -3.80 -5.69
CA ILE A 52 4.79 -3.08 -4.44
C ILE A 52 3.59 -3.67 -3.68
N PHE A 53 2.48 -3.92 -4.37
CA PHE A 53 1.29 -4.51 -3.76
C PHE A 53 1.55 -5.93 -3.24
N LYS A 54 2.30 -6.74 -3.97
CA LYS A 54 2.67 -8.08 -3.52
C LYS A 54 3.44 -8.05 -2.20
N MET A 55 4.41 -7.15 -2.10
CA MET A 55 5.22 -7.02 -0.89
C MET A 55 4.37 -6.53 0.29
N ILE A 56 3.55 -5.51 0.07
CA ILE A 56 2.65 -4.97 1.09
C ILE A 56 1.67 -6.05 1.57
N ALA A 57 1.11 -6.82 0.65
CA ALA A 57 0.13 -7.86 0.97
C ALA A 57 0.69 -8.97 1.87
N LYS A 58 1.99 -9.25 1.78
CA LYS A 58 2.64 -10.29 2.63
C LYS A 58 2.66 -9.91 4.11
N ASP A 59 2.70 -8.63 4.43
CA ASP A 59 2.87 -8.15 5.80
C ASP A 59 2.05 -6.88 6.05
N PHE A 60 0.84 -6.86 5.50
CA PHE A 60 -0.02 -5.68 5.47
C PHE A 60 -0.27 -5.09 6.85
N ILE A 61 -0.65 -5.93 7.82
CA ILE A 61 -1.01 -5.47 9.16
C ILE A 61 0.18 -4.80 9.85
N ARG A 62 1.35 -5.44 9.83
CA ARG A 62 2.56 -4.87 10.44
C ARG A 62 2.96 -3.56 9.76
N LEU A 63 3.00 -3.55 8.43
CA LEU A 63 3.41 -2.37 7.66
C LEU A 63 2.45 -1.19 7.82
N SER A 64 1.15 -1.47 7.97
CA SER A 64 0.15 -0.41 8.18
C SER A 64 0.29 0.28 9.54
N GLN A 65 0.92 -0.37 10.49
CA GLN A 65 1.13 0.17 11.84
C GLN A 65 2.39 1.02 11.98
N LEU A 66 3.33 0.88 11.06
CA LEU A 66 4.60 1.59 11.13
C LEU A 66 4.51 3.00 10.56
N LYS A 67 5.28 3.91 11.15
CA LYS A 67 5.22 5.33 10.84
C LYS A 67 5.45 5.64 9.35
N PHE A 68 6.44 4.99 8.74
CA PHE A 68 6.84 5.32 7.38
C PHE A 68 6.18 4.43 6.32
N SER A 69 6.09 3.14 6.55
CA SER A 69 5.43 2.22 5.62
C SER A 69 3.92 2.46 5.52
N SER A 70 3.29 2.95 6.58
CA SER A 70 1.87 3.31 6.53
C SER A 70 1.59 4.42 5.51
N ASN A 71 2.54 5.33 5.28
CA ASN A 71 2.42 6.35 4.24
C ASN A 71 2.38 5.73 2.83
N VAL A 72 3.16 4.69 2.61
CA VAL A 72 3.17 3.97 1.32
C VAL A 72 1.83 3.27 1.11
N ILE A 73 1.32 2.60 2.14
CA ILE A 73 0.02 1.91 2.08
C ILE A 73 -1.11 2.91 1.79
N GLU A 74 -1.11 4.04 2.47
CA GLU A 74 -2.08 5.12 2.22
C GLU A 74 -2.02 5.57 0.76
N LYS A 75 -0.82 5.75 0.22
CA LYS A 75 -0.62 6.14 -1.18
C LYS A 75 -1.09 5.06 -2.16
N CYS A 76 -0.85 3.79 -1.85
CA CYS A 76 -1.36 2.67 -2.63
C CYS A 76 -2.88 2.71 -2.75
N LEU A 77 -3.57 3.03 -1.66
CA LEU A 77 -5.02 3.03 -1.61
C LEU A 77 -5.65 4.30 -2.21
N GLU A 78 -4.91 5.40 -2.23
CA GLU A 78 -5.33 6.63 -2.91
C GLU A 78 -5.16 6.53 -4.42
N SER A 79 -4.18 5.75 -4.90
CA SER A 79 -3.90 5.55 -6.31
C SER A 79 -5.01 4.73 -6.97
N LYS A 80 -5.10 4.84 -8.28
CA LYS A 80 -6.02 4.00 -9.05
C LYS A 80 -5.50 2.56 -9.06
N GLN A 81 -6.13 1.69 -8.27
CA GLN A 81 -5.77 0.29 -8.18
C GLN A 81 -6.55 -0.55 -9.20
N THR A 82 -5.94 -1.67 -9.61
CA THR A 82 -6.65 -2.73 -10.33
C THR A 82 -7.37 -3.63 -9.32
N ASP A 83 -8.41 -4.31 -9.76
CA ASP A 83 -9.11 -5.29 -8.92
C ASP A 83 -8.16 -6.38 -8.42
N SER A 84 -7.22 -6.80 -9.26
CA SER A 84 -6.20 -7.77 -8.90
C SER A 84 -5.31 -7.27 -7.74
N GLN A 85 -4.92 -5.99 -7.75
CA GLN A 85 -4.10 -5.40 -6.69
C GLN A 85 -4.85 -5.35 -5.37
N ILE A 86 -6.11 -4.99 -5.38
CA ILE A 86 -6.95 -4.97 -4.18
C ILE A 86 -7.15 -6.39 -3.64
N ASP A 87 -7.37 -7.36 -4.51
CA ASP A 87 -7.49 -8.77 -4.12
C ASP A 87 -6.23 -9.29 -3.44
N MET A 88 -5.04 -8.88 -3.89
CA MET A 88 -3.77 -9.23 -3.22
C MET A 88 -3.76 -8.76 -1.77
N ILE A 89 -4.17 -7.52 -1.52
CA ILE A 89 -4.22 -6.94 -0.17
C ILE A 89 -5.25 -7.66 0.69
N LEU A 90 -6.44 -7.89 0.16
CA LEU A 90 -7.52 -8.58 0.88
C LEU A 90 -7.11 -10.00 1.27
N LYS A 91 -6.46 -10.74 0.38
CA LYS A 91 -5.93 -12.07 0.68
C LYS A 91 -4.84 -12.02 1.75
N GLY A 92 -4.01 -10.98 1.71
CA GLY A 92 -2.99 -10.77 2.74
C GLY A 92 -3.59 -10.52 4.13
N ILE A 93 -4.66 -9.76 4.20
CA ILE A 93 -5.39 -9.50 5.45
C ILE A 93 -6.06 -10.77 5.96
N HIS A 94 -6.70 -11.54 5.09
CA HIS A 94 -7.43 -12.77 5.47
C HIS A 94 -6.53 -13.91 5.95
N LYS A 95 -5.22 -13.82 5.76
CA LYS A 95 -4.28 -14.78 6.35
C LYS A 95 -4.14 -14.59 7.87
N GLU A 96 -4.47 -13.41 8.36
CA GLU A 96 -4.49 -13.12 9.78
C GLU A 96 -5.86 -13.47 10.36
N ASP A 97 -5.88 -13.98 11.58
CA ASP A 97 -7.12 -14.20 12.33
C ASP A 97 -7.79 -12.84 12.60
N ASP A 98 -9.11 -12.75 12.40
CA ASP A 98 -9.87 -11.53 12.65
C ASP A 98 -9.64 -10.95 14.05
N ARG A 99 -9.48 -11.82 15.06
CA ARG A 99 -9.16 -11.40 16.42
C ARG A 99 -7.79 -10.75 16.52
N THR A 100 -6.80 -11.29 15.81
CA THR A 100 -5.45 -10.73 15.76
C THR A 100 -5.48 -9.37 15.10
N ILE A 101 -6.22 -9.23 14.01
CA ILE A 101 -6.39 -7.95 13.30
C ILE A 101 -7.01 -6.90 14.23
N LEU A 102 -8.12 -7.22 14.88
CA LEU A 102 -8.80 -6.32 15.80
C LEU A 102 -7.92 -5.94 17.00
N LYS A 103 -7.20 -6.91 17.55
CA LYS A 103 -6.28 -6.69 18.68
C LYS A 103 -5.12 -5.78 18.30
N GLU A 104 -4.54 -5.99 17.11
CA GLU A 104 -3.44 -5.17 16.61
C GLU A 104 -3.91 -3.76 16.26
N LEU A 105 -5.08 -3.62 15.62
CA LEU A 105 -5.66 -2.32 15.33
C LEU A 105 -6.01 -1.55 16.61
N GLY A 106 -6.45 -2.25 17.67
CA GLY A 106 -6.79 -1.64 18.94
C GLY A 106 -5.59 -1.10 19.73
N LYS A 107 -4.38 -1.52 19.40
CA LYS A 107 -3.15 -1.05 20.04
C LYS A 107 -2.61 0.25 19.47
N GLN A 108 -3.19 0.77 18.41
CA GLN A 108 -2.69 1.94 17.70
C GLN A 108 -2.97 3.24 18.46
N ALA A 109 -2.02 4.16 18.41
CA ALA A 109 -2.24 5.53 18.86
C ALA A 109 -3.35 6.18 18.01
N LEU A 110 -4.18 7.01 18.63
CA LEU A 110 -5.39 7.62 18.04
C LEU A 110 -5.18 8.22 16.64
N VAL A 111 -4.02 8.84 16.39
CA VAL A 111 -3.71 9.46 15.08
C VAL A 111 -3.55 8.41 13.97
N LYS A 112 -2.97 7.26 14.29
CA LYS A 112 -2.83 6.15 13.35
C LYS A 112 -4.13 5.37 13.17
N GLN A 113 -4.98 5.35 14.18
CA GLN A 113 -6.29 4.70 14.15
C GLN A 113 -7.20 5.31 13.09
N VAL A 114 -7.18 6.63 12.92
CA VAL A 114 -7.97 7.32 11.88
C VAL A 114 -7.54 6.90 10.48
N ARG A 115 -6.22 6.81 10.26
CA ARG A 115 -5.67 6.36 8.97
C ARG A 115 -6.05 4.91 8.67
N LEU A 116 -5.91 4.04 9.65
CA LEU A 116 -6.25 2.61 9.50
C LEU A 116 -7.74 2.41 9.29
N SER A 117 -8.57 3.17 9.98
CA SER A 117 -10.02 3.16 9.78
C SER A 117 -10.38 3.52 8.34
N PHE A 118 -9.75 4.56 7.80
CA PHE A 118 -9.94 4.99 6.41
C PHE A 118 -9.52 3.89 5.41
N ILE A 119 -8.39 3.23 5.68
CA ILE A 119 -7.88 2.13 4.86
C ILE A 119 -8.84 0.94 4.89
N VAL A 120 -9.28 0.55 6.09
CA VAL A 120 -10.21 -0.55 6.28
C VAL A 120 -11.55 -0.23 5.61
N ASP A 121 -12.05 0.99 5.75
CA ASP A 121 -13.29 1.42 5.10
C ASP A 121 -13.20 1.35 3.59
N LYS A 122 -12.09 1.76 3.01
CA LYS A 122 -11.86 1.64 1.56
C LYS A 122 -11.82 0.20 1.08
N LEU A 123 -11.15 -0.67 1.82
CA LEU A 123 -11.07 -2.08 1.49
C LEU A 123 -12.42 -2.77 1.64
N LEU A 124 -13.16 -2.46 2.68
CA LEU A 124 -14.51 -2.98 2.90
C LEU A 124 -15.47 -2.47 1.82
N PHE A 125 -15.40 -1.20 1.47
CA PHE A 125 -16.21 -0.63 0.40
C PHE A 125 -15.95 -1.33 -0.94
N HIS A 126 -14.69 -1.60 -1.25
CA HIS A 126 -14.35 -2.33 -2.48
C HIS A 126 -14.91 -3.75 -2.45
N GLN A 127 -14.74 -4.46 -1.34
CA GLN A 127 -15.23 -5.82 -1.17
C GLN A 127 -16.75 -5.91 -1.23
N PHE A 128 -17.46 -5.01 -0.55
CA PHE A 128 -18.92 -5.02 -0.47
C PHE A 128 -19.59 -4.17 -1.56
N GLY A 129 -18.89 -3.24 -2.16
CA GLY A 129 -19.36 -2.47 -3.30
C GLY A 129 -19.63 -3.31 -4.54
N ASN A 130 -18.90 -4.43 -4.68
CA ASN A 130 -19.16 -5.42 -5.74
C ASN A 130 -20.42 -6.26 -5.49
N TYR A 131 -20.93 -6.26 -4.27
CA TYR A 131 -22.19 -6.89 -3.89
C TYR A 131 -23.32 -5.87 -3.74
N GLY A 132 -23.28 -4.87 -4.55
CA GLY A 132 -23.96 -3.58 -4.61
C GLY A 132 -25.36 -3.38 -4.04
N ASN A 133 -26.04 -4.39 -3.56
CA ASN A 133 -27.38 -4.26 -3.00
C ASN A 133 -27.51 -4.82 -1.59
N PHE A 134 -26.38 -5.16 -0.95
CA PHE A 134 -26.44 -5.81 0.36
C PHE A 134 -26.88 -4.86 1.49
N PHE A 135 -26.71 -3.54 1.28
CA PHE A 135 -27.07 -2.52 2.27
C PHE A 135 -28.20 -1.57 1.80
N ASN A 136 -28.77 -1.85 0.67
CA ASN A 136 -29.90 -1.06 0.18
C ASN A 136 -31.23 -1.74 0.50
#